data_084971a481d9e2cade69c7c5e677b2e9
#
_entry.id   084971a481d9e2cade69c7c5e677b2e9
#
_cell.length_a   1.000
_cell.length_b   1.000
_cell.length_c   1.000
_cell.angle_alpha   90.00
_cell.angle_beta   90.00
_cell.angle_gamma   90.00
#
_symmetry.space_group_name_H-M   'P 1'
#
loop_
_entity.id
_entity.type
_entity.pdbx_description
1 polymer ?
#
loop_
_entity_poly.entity_id
_entity_poly.type
_entity_poly.pdbx_seq_one_letter_code
_entity_poly.pdbx_strand_id
1 'polypeptide(L)'
;IQRLAWELYDRHSRAKTLHVVGIKDNGYWLAEQLVTRLRDISDIDVTLHALVMDKDNPVLEEIQIDLPEGAELALVDDVLNSGRTLLWAVIKLMSFRPRVLSTTVLVDRSHKRYPVKADVKGLSLSTTLQETVHLNVVDSKAVNVYLT
;
A
#
# COMPACT_ATOMS: atom_id res chain seq x y z
N ILE A 1 5.01 0.21 -12.44
CA ILE A 1 4.18 -0.75 -11.66
C ILE A 1 4.70 -2.17 -11.81
N GLN A 2 5.15 -2.58 -13.01
CA GLN A 2 5.69 -3.92 -13.23
C GLN A 2 6.88 -4.23 -12.32
N ARG A 3 7.81 -3.29 -12.14
CA ARG A 3 8.95 -3.45 -11.23
C ARG A 3 8.49 -3.64 -9.78
N LEU A 4 7.46 -2.91 -9.36
CA LEU A 4 6.90 -3.06 -8.02
C LEU A 4 6.34 -4.47 -7.78
N ALA A 5 5.68 -5.03 -8.78
CA ALA A 5 5.15 -6.39 -8.69
C ALA A 5 6.28 -7.41 -8.52
N TRP A 6 7.39 -7.27 -9.26
CA TRP A 6 8.56 -8.13 -9.10
C TRP A 6 9.21 -7.99 -7.71
N GLU A 7 9.31 -6.77 -7.18
CA GLU A 7 9.86 -6.55 -5.83
C GLU A 7 8.94 -7.13 -4.75
N LEU A 8 7.62 -7.01 -4.91
CA LEU A 8 6.67 -7.68 -4.02
C LEU A 8 6.79 -9.20 -4.09
N TYR A 9 6.92 -9.74 -5.28
CA TYR A 9 7.12 -11.17 -5.47
C TYR A 9 8.37 -11.66 -4.74
N ASP A 10 9.50 -10.96 -4.89
CA ASP A 10 10.74 -11.30 -4.20
C ASP A 10 10.56 -11.30 -2.68
N ARG A 11 9.85 -10.32 -2.17
CA ARG A 11 9.64 -10.15 -0.73
C ARG A 11 8.74 -11.23 -0.13
N HIS A 12 7.79 -11.73 -0.92
CA HIS A 12 6.79 -12.71 -0.49
C HIS A 12 6.90 -14.06 -1.23
N SER A 13 8.05 -14.36 -1.79
CA SER A 13 8.23 -15.52 -2.68
C SER A 13 7.96 -16.88 -2.03
N ARG A 14 8.01 -16.95 -0.70
CA ARG A 14 7.73 -18.17 0.06
C ARG A 14 6.29 -18.30 0.51
N ALA A 15 5.46 -17.31 0.27
CA ALA A 15 4.06 -17.33 0.63
C ALA A 15 3.27 -18.24 -0.29
N LYS A 16 2.36 -19.04 0.27
CA LYS A 16 1.35 -19.76 -0.50
C LYS A 16 0.20 -18.82 -0.88
N THR A 17 -0.19 -17.98 0.07
CA THR A 17 -1.23 -16.97 -0.09
C THR A 17 -0.68 -15.62 0.34
N LEU A 18 -0.86 -14.62 -0.49
CA LEU A 18 -0.54 -13.22 -0.19
C LEU A 18 -1.83 -12.40 -0.19
N HIS A 19 -2.09 -11.73 0.90
CA HIS A 19 -3.20 -10.79 1.00
C HIS A 19 -2.71 -9.40 0.71
N VAL A 20 -3.17 -8.81 -0.39
CA VAL A 20 -2.86 -7.45 -0.78
C VAL A 20 -3.99 -6.54 -0.30
N VAL A 21 -3.65 -5.58 0.51
CA VAL A 21 -4.61 -4.66 1.13
C VAL A 21 -4.35 -3.26 0.60
N GLY A 22 -5.27 -2.75 -0.21
CA GLY A 22 -5.16 -1.40 -0.78
C GLY A 22 -5.98 -0.38 0.02
N ILE A 23 -5.37 0.73 0.39
CA ILE A 23 -6.06 1.84 1.05
C ILE A 23 -6.87 2.60 0.01
N LYS A 24 -8.20 2.67 0.18
CA LYS A 24 -9.04 3.45 -0.73
C LYS A 24 -8.72 4.94 -0.63
N ASP A 25 -8.74 5.68 -1.77
CA ASP A 25 -9.22 5.23 -3.08
C ASP A 25 -8.06 4.81 -4.00
N ASN A 26 -7.03 5.63 -4.17
CA ASN A 26 -5.94 5.41 -5.12
C ASN A 26 -5.02 4.25 -4.74
N GLY A 27 -4.85 3.99 -3.44
CA GLY A 27 -4.09 2.83 -2.98
C GLY A 27 -4.74 1.52 -3.40
N TYR A 28 -6.05 1.46 -3.39
CA TYR A 28 -6.78 0.30 -3.88
C TYR A 28 -6.61 0.12 -5.39
N TRP A 29 -6.66 1.21 -6.16
CA TRP A 29 -6.36 1.15 -7.59
C TRP A 29 -4.96 0.57 -7.85
N LEU A 30 -3.95 1.04 -7.12
CA LEU A 30 -2.59 0.51 -7.26
C LEU A 30 -2.53 -0.97 -6.87
N ALA A 31 -3.23 -1.35 -5.79
CA ALA A 31 -3.30 -2.75 -5.36
C ALA A 31 -3.91 -3.65 -6.43
N GLU A 32 -4.98 -3.21 -7.11
CA GLU A 32 -5.57 -3.94 -8.24
C GLU A 32 -4.55 -4.16 -9.36
N GLN A 33 -3.79 -3.12 -9.70
CA GLN A 33 -2.74 -3.21 -10.74
C GLN A 33 -1.65 -4.21 -10.35
N LEU A 34 -1.24 -4.19 -9.08
CA LEU A 34 -0.22 -5.09 -8.57
C LEU A 34 -0.70 -6.54 -8.52
N VAL A 35 -1.94 -6.76 -8.09
CA VAL A 35 -2.54 -8.10 -8.02
C VAL A 35 -2.61 -8.73 -9.41
N THR A 36 -3.05 -7.98 -10.41
CA THR A 36 -3.10 -8.46 -11.79
C THR A 36 -1.73 -8.94 -12.25
N ARG A 37 -0.68 -8.15 -11.99
CA ARG A 37 0.68 -8.50 -12.39
C ARG A 37 1.27 -9.65 -11.59
N LEU A 38 1.00 -9.71 -10.30
CA LEU A 38 1.44 -10.81 -9.44
C LEU A 38 0.86 -12.15 -9.89
N ARG A 39 -0.40 -12.17 -10.31
CA ARG A 39 -1.04 -13.38 -10.83
C ARG A 39 -0.41 -13.84 -12.15
N ASP A 40 0.11 -12.92 -12.95
CA ASP A 40 0.78 -13.24 -14.21
C ASP A 40 2.21 -13.78 -14.01
N ILE A 41 2.93 -13.28 -12.99
CA ILE A 41 4.36 -13.59 -12.81
C ILE A 41 4.64 -14.64 -11.75
N SER A 42 3.63 -15.08 -10.99
CA SER A 42 3.82 -16.01 -9.87
C SER A 42 2.68 -17.00 -9.74
N ASP A 43 2.92 -18.09 -9.01
CA ASP A 43 1.92 -19.08 -8.63
C ASP A 43 1.33 -18.81 -7.23
N ILE A 44 1.68 -17.69 -6.62
CA ILE A 44 1.13 -17.30 -5.31
C ILE A 44 -0.38 -17.06 -5.46
N ASP A 45 -1.15 -17.61 -4.53
CA ASP A 45 -2.58 -17.27 -4.43
C ASP A 45 -2.71 -15.87 -3.85
N VAL A 46 -3.14 -14.91 -4.67
CA VAL A 46 -3.21 -13.50 -4.29
C VAL A 46 -4.66 -13.09 -4.09
N THR A 47 -4.97 -12.61 -2.90
CA THR A 47 -6.28 -12.10 -2.52
C THR A 47 -6.21 -10.59 -2.35
N LEU A 48 -7.18 -9.87 -2.92
CA LEU A 48 -7.25 -8.41 -2.86
C LEU A 48 -8.29 -7.96 -1.83
N HIS A 49 -7.90 -7.01 -0.99
CA HIS A 49 -8.78 -6.39 0.00
C HIS A 49 -8.74 -4.88 -0.12
N ALA A 50 -9.87 -4.24 0.15
CA ALA A 50 -9.97 -2.79 0.26
C ALA A 50 -9.99 -2.39 1.73
N LEU A 51 -9.11 -1.47 2.11
CA LEU A 51 -9.12 -0.86 3.44
C LEU A 51 -9.71 0.54 3.32
N VAL A 52 -10.89 0.73 3.91
CA VAL A 52 -11.52 2.03 3.98
C VAL A 52 -11.09 2.70 5.27
N MET A 53 -10.53 3.90 5.17
CA MET A 53 -10.08 4.68 6.32
C MET A 53 -10.60 6.10 6.21
N ASP A 54 -11.12 6.63 7.31
CA ASP A 54 -11.31 8.06 7.46
C ASP A 54 -9.96 8.69 7.75
N LYS A 55 -9.41 9.40 6.77
CA LYS A 55 -8.08 10.03 6.89
C LYS A 55 -8.03 11.14 7.94
N ASP A 56 -9.17 11.73 8.27
CA ASP A 56 -9.27 12.76 9.31
C ASP A 56 -9.37 12.16 10.71
N ASN A 57 -9.98 10.96 10.82
CA ASN A 57 -10.20 10.31 12.11
C ASN A 57 -10.01 8.80 12.04
N PRO A 58 -8.82 8.31 11.71
CA PRO A 58 -8.58 6.89 11.42
C PRO A 58 -8.77 5.97 12.65
N VAL A 59 -8.76 6.53 13.85
CA VAL A 59 -8.88 5.77 15.12
C VAL A 59 -10.29 5.20 15.30
N LEU A 60 -11.30 5.87 14.77
CA LEU A 60 -12.71 5.58 15.06
C LEU A 60 -13.33 4.57 14.10
N GLU A 61 -12.65 4.19 13.03
CA GLU A 61 -13.19 3.25 12.05
C GLU A 61 -12.87 1.80 12.38
N GLU A 62 -13.87 0.95 12.30
CA GLU A 62 -13.69 -0.49 12.35
C GLU A 62 -13.21 -1.00 11.00
N ILE A 63 -12.32 -1.99 11.03
CA ILE A 63 -11.86 -2.66 9.82
C ILE A 63 -12.94 -3.64 9.36
N GLN A 64 -13.36 -3.51 8.09
CA GLN A 64 -14.35 -4.39 7.44
C GLN A 64 -13.68 -5.53 6.66
N ILE A 65 -12.46 -5.89 7.04
CA ILE A 65 -11.67 -6.95 6.40
C ILE A 65 -11.50 -8.08 7.39
N ASP A 66 -11.60 -9.31 6.93
CA ASP A 66 -11.28 -10.49 7.71
C ASP A 66 -10.03 -11.16 7.14
N LEU A 67 -9.00 -11.28 7.97
CA LEU A 67 -7.70 -11.85 7.61
C LEU A 67 -7.34 -12.96 8.59
N PRO A 68 -6.82 -14.09 8.10
CA PRO A 68 -6.40 -15.17 8.99
C PRO A 68 -5.17 -14.78 9.81
N GLU A 69 -5.07 -15.31 11.02
CA GLU A 69 -3.86 -15.16 11.84
C GLU A 69 -2.67 -15.82 11.13
N GLY A 70 -1.52 -15.17 11.19
CA GLY A 70 -0.31 -15.66 10.54
C GLY A 70 -0.24 -15.42 9.04
N ALA A 71 -1.16 -14.62 8.48
CA ALA A 71 -1.15 -14.29 7.05
C ALA A 71 0.06 -13.44 6.65
N GLU A 72 0.44 -13.53 5.39
CA GLU A 72 1.35 -12.55 4.79
C GLU A 72 0.54 -11.44 4.13
N LEU A 73 0.85 -10.21 4.51
CA LEU A 73 0.13 -9.02 4.07
C LEU A 73 1.04 -8.07 3.31
N ALA A 74 0.54 -7.50 2.23
CA ALA A 74 1.14 -6.37 1.54
C ALA A 74 0.17 -5.20 1.59
N LEU A 75 0.50 -4.19 2.37
CA LEU A 75 -0.28 -2.96 2.48
C LEU A 75 0.15 -2.01 1.38
N VAL A 76 -0.81 -1.51 0.62
CA VAL A 76 -0.57 -0.70 -0.57
C VAL A 76 -1.27 0.65 -0.44
N ASP A 77 -0.51 1.72 -0.65
CA ASP A 77 -1.03 3.08 -0.80
C ASP A 77 -0.40 3.75 -2.03
N ASP A 78 -1.01 4.81 -2.51
CA ASP A 78 -0.51 5.52 -3.69
C ASP A 78 0.71 6.38 -3.38
N VAL A 79 0.58 7.28 -2.40
CA VAL A 79 1.61 8.26 -2.03
C VAL A 79 1.85 8.24 -0.53
N LEU A 80 3.10 8.12 -0.15
CA LEU A 80 3.55 8.26 1.23
C LEU A 80 4.00 9.71 1.46
N ASN A 81 3.12 10.51 2.05
CA ASN A 81 3.39 11.90 2.40
C ASN A 81 3.93 12.01 3.84
N SER A 82 3.07 12.34 4.81
CA SER A 82 3.49 12.44 6.22
C SER A 82 3.74 11.09 6.88
N GLY A 83 3.15 10.02 6.35
CA GLY A 83 3.18 8.69 6.92
C GLY A 83 2.04 8.39 7.90
N ARG A 84 1.18 9.37 8.18
CA ARG A 84 0.09 9.21 9.15
C ARG A 84 -0.91 8.13 8.74
N THR A 85 -1.40 8.20 7.50
CA THR A 85 -2.38 7.22 6.99
C THR A 85 -1.80 5.82 6.97
N LEU A 86 -0.57 5.68 6.45
CA LEU A 86 0.10 4.39 6.37
C LEU A 86 0.35 3.79 7.75
N LEU A 87 0.79 4.60 8.70
CA LEU A 87 1.05 4.14 10.07
C LEU A 87 -0.23 3.65 10.75
N TRP A 88 -1.34 4.39 10.64
CA TRP A 88 -2.63 3.94 11.18
C TRP A 88 -3.10 2.65 10.53
N ALA A 89 -2.90 2.51 9.22
CA ALA A 89 -3.25 1.28 8.51
C ALA A 89 -2.41 0.09 9.01
N VAL A 90 -1.11 0.28 9.22
CA VAL A 90 -0.22 -0.73 9.81
C VAL A 90 -0.73 -1.15 11.19
N ILE A 91 -1.06 -0.19 12.05
CA ILE A 91 -1.56 -0.47 13.40
C ILE A 91 -2.84 -1.31 13.34
N LYS A 92 -3.76 -0.94 12.46
CA LYS A 92 -5.02 -1.69 12.29
C LYS A 92 -4.80 -3.11 11.81
N LEU A 93 -3.91 -3.30 10.84
CA LEU A 93 -3.61 -4.63 10.29
C LEU A 93 -2.85 -5.51 11.29
N MET A 94 -2.08 -4.92 12.19
CA MET A 94 -1.39 -5.69 13.23
C MET A 94 -2.35 -6.39 14.20
N SER A 95 -3.59 -5.95 14.30
CA SER A 95 -4.62 -6.65 15.10
C SER A 95 -4.93 -8.06 14.60
N PHE A 96 -4.66 -8.36 13.35
CA PHE A 96 -4.82 -9.70 12.76
C PHE A 96 -3.60 -10.61 12.98
N ARG A 97 -2.55 -10.13 13.64
CA ARG A 97 -1.31 -10.86 13.91
C ARG A 97 -0.67 -11.48 12.67
N PRO A 98 -0.36 -10.67 11.64
CA PRO A 98 0.27 -11.18 10.42
C PRO A 98 1.65 -11.76 10.71
N ARG A 99 2.06 -12.76 9.94
CA ARG A 99 3.42 -13.27 9.99
C ARG A 99 4.40 -12.30 9.35
N VAL A 100 4.00 -11.69 8.24
CA VAL A 100 4.77 -10.68 7.52
C VAL A 100 3.81 -9.57 7.09
N LEU A 101 4.23 -8.34 7.25
CA LEU A 101 3.52 -7.17 6.75
C LEU A 101 4.53 -6.27 6.03
N SER A 102 4.37 -6.11 4.73
CA SER A 102 5.16 -5.17 3.93
C SER A 102 4.33 -3.97 3.52
N THR A 103 4.99 -2.87 3.21
CA THR A 103 4.37 -1.64 2.73
C THR A 103 4.86 -1.33 1.33
N THR A 104 3.94 -0.97 0.43
CA THR A 104 4.22 -0.63 -0.96
C THR A 104 3.53 0.68 -1.31
N VAL A 105 4.27 1.61 -1.92
CA VAL A 105 3.72 2.86 -2.42
C VAL A 105 4.25 3.16 -3.81
N LEU A 106 3.48 3.89 -4.60
CA LEU A 106 3.94 4.32 -5.91
C LEU A 106 4.95 5.46 -5.79
N VAL A 107 4.69 6.40 -4.88
CA VAL A 107 5.56 7.56 -4.65
C VAL A 107 5.88 7.68 -3.16
N ASP A 108 7.15 7.75 -2.83
CA ASP A 108 7.64 7.97 -1.47
C ASP A 108 8.25 9.37 -1.36
N ARG A 109 7.71 10.17 -0.46
CA ARG A 109 8.25 11.47 -0.09
C ARG A 109 9.32 11.29 1.00
N SER A 110 10.48 11.94 0.84
CA SER A 110 11.62 11.74 1.76
C SER A 110 11.40 12.31 3.16
N HIS A 111 10.56 13.34 3.32
CA HIS A 111 10.32 13.99 4.62
C HIS A 111 8.98 13.56 5.20
N LYS A 112 9.03 12.67 6.19
CA LYS A 112 7.85 12.15 6.89
C LYS A 112 7.77 12.75 8.29
N ARG A 113 6.55 12.83 8.83
CA ARG A 113 6.30 13.22 10.22
C ARG A 113 6.19 12.02 11.16
N TYR A 114 5.91 10.84 10.63
CA TYR A 114 5.65 9.63 11.40
C TYR A 114 6.64 8.53 11.03
N PRO A 115 7.02 7.66 12.00
CA PRO A 115 8.05 6.65 11.81
C PRO A 115 7.51 5.43 11.05
N VAL A 116 7.36 5.58 9.75
CA VAL A 116 6.91 4.51 8.86
C VAL A 116 7.69 4.63 7.55
N LYS A 117 7.93 3.50 6.91
CA LYS A 117 8.64 3.45 5.63
C LYS A 117 7.87 2.63 4.61
N ALA A 118 8.17 2.84 3.33
CA ALA A 118 7.79 1.96 2.26
C ALA A 118 8.89 0.93 2.02
N ASP A 119 8.55 -0.34 2.12
CA ASP A 119 9.48 -1.44 1.80
C ASP A 119 9.70 -1.55 0.29
N VAL A 120 8.64 -1.33 -0.47
CA VAL A 120 8.64 -1.32 -1.93
C VAL A 120 8.10 0.02 -2.40
N LYS A 121 8.85 0.73 -3.25
CA LYS A 121 8.46 2.04 -3.72
C LYS A 121 8.80 2.25 -5.19
N GLY A 122 7.94 2.98 -5.90
CA GLY A 122 8.14 3.28 -7.30
C GLY A 122 9.12 4.43 -7.51
N LEU A 123 8.80 5.57 -6.97
CA LEU A 123 9.54 6.82 -7.14
C LEU A 123 9.75 7.48 -5.79
N SER A 124 10.97 7.93 -5.51
CA SER A 124 11.27 8.74 -4.33
C SER A 124 11.41 10.20 -4.74
N LEU A 125 10.71 11.08 -4.04
CA LEU A 125 10.77 12.52 -4.27
C LEU A 125 11.27 13.23 -3.04
N SER A 126 12.26 14.12 -3.22
CA SER A 126 12.71 15.04 -2.20
C SER A 126 11.85 16.30 -2.29
N THR A 127 11.01 16.52 -1.29
CA THR A 127 10.08 17.66 -1.23
C THR A 127 10.33 18.50 0.01
N THR A 128 9.83 19.76 0.01
CA THR A 128 9.80 20.55 1.22
C THR A 128 8.71 20.05 2.17
N LEU A 129 8.75 20.43 3.45
CA LEU A 129 7.73 20.06 4.43
C LEU A 129 6.33 20.61 4.10
N GLN A 130 6.27 21.64 3.25
CA GLN A 130 5.03 22.30 2.87
C GLN A 130 4.40 21.75 1.60
N GLU A 131 5.17 20.99 0.83
CA GLU A 131 4.69 20.38 -0.41
C GLU A 131 4.01 19.04 -0.13
N THR A 132 2.95 18.76 -0.86
CA THR A 132 2.23 17.50 -0.81
C THR A 132 2.21 16.85 -2.19
N VAL A 133 2.47 15.55 -2.24
CA VAL A 133 2.46 14.78 -3.48
C VAL A 133 1.08 14.17 -3.69
N HIS A 134 0.57 14.28 -4.90
CA HIS A 134 -0.72 13.72 -5.29
C HIS A 134 -0.60 12.84 -6.52
N LEU A 135 -1.39 11.79 -6.56
CA LEU A 135 -1.57 10.94 -7.73
C LEU A 135 -2.94 11.19 -8.34
N ASN A 136 -2.98 11.50 -9.63
CA ASN A 136 -4.21 11.64 -10.37
C ASN A 136 -4.48 10.37 -11.19
N VAL A 137 -5.58 9.71 -10.90
CA VAL A 137 -6.03 8.49 -11.59
C VAL A 137 -7.31 8.81 -12.34
N VAL A 138 -7.31 8.59 -13.65
CA VAL A 138 -8.46 8.79 -14.54
C VAL A 138 -8.73 7.49 -15.29
N ASP A 139 -9.99 7.04 -15.29
CA ASP A 139 -10.42 5.81 -15.97
C ASP A 139 -9.56 4.59 -15.61
N SER A 140 -9.23 4.45 -14.34
CA SER A 140 -8.37 3.38 -13.80
C SER A 140 -6.94 3.37 -14.36
N LYS A 141 -6.48 4.52 -14.88
CA LYS A 141 -5.10 4.71 -15.35
C LYS A 141 -4.45 5.86 -14.61
N ALA A 142 -3.20 5.67 -14.19
CA ALA A 142 -2.42 6.77 -13.63
C ALA A 142 -2.11 7.78 -14.74
N VAL A 143 -2.49 9.03 -14.54
CA VAL A 143 -2.30 10.10 -15.51
C VAL A 143 -1.02 10.87 -15.16
N ASN A 144 -0.89 11.30 -13.92
CA ASN A 144 0.27 12.05 -13.47
C ASN A 144 0.44 12.03 -11.95
N VAL A 145 1.63 12.42 -11.53
CA VAL A 145 1.97 12.73 -10.15
C VAL A 145 2.34 14.21 -10.10
N TYR A 146 1.80 14.95 -9.15
CA TYR A 146 2.07 16.37 -9.03
C TYR A 146 2.22 16.82 -7.57
N LEU A 147 2.86 18.00 -7.42
CA LEU A 147 3.09 18.65 -6.11
C LEU A 147 2.15 19.84 -5.92
N THR A 148 1.73 20.05 -4.70
CA THR A 148 1.02 21.26 -4.30
C THR A 148 1.61 21.88 -3.05
#